data_f7746bc52c33a9d8528ccfc3845d8a98
#
_entry.id   f7746bc52c33a9d8528ccfc3845d8a98
#
_cell.length_a   1.000
_cell.length_b   1.000
_cell.length_c   1.000
_cell.angle_alpha   90.00
_cell.angle_beta   90.00
_cell.angle_gamma   90.00
#
_symmetry.space_group_name_H-M   'P 1'
#
loop_
_entity.id
_entity.type
_entity.pdbx_description
1 polymer ?
#
loop_
_entity_poly.entity_id
_entity_poly.type
_entity_poly.pdbx_seq_one_letter_code
_entity_poly.pdbx_strand_id
1 'polypeptide(L)'
;MQAYALQQYLINLGHQVEIINYQPDYLTRKYDYKWVNPESKLSRYALTRFVYRIMKYLQRKTTMGRKRVFDEFNHQVLKETATKYTSCDAICQNPPQADLYLVGSDQVWNVFYEAGRDPVFYLDFVKKGYKASYAASFSYLDIDSENKARIKTLLDTFDAVSVREVHGLAILKDMEIEGTWVLDPVFLLSAEQWEEMMVPTAFTKDYLLIYDFEGNQELKLFAKEYARRHNLKIYAIADTYPLLYADKNLMKAGPKEFVSMIYHCKAFISNSFHGTAFSILFNKPVFVFNRHRHKVNSRMQSLMTLFGLNDCILTSQKEWEFAYDYPFNFSYIN
;
A
#
# COMPACT_ATOMS: atom_id res chain seq x y z
N MET A 1 0.33 2.80 -7.52
CA MET A 1 -0.88 2.18 -8.13
C MET A 1 -2.14 2.94 -7.76
N GLN A 2 -2.51 3.08 -6.48
CA GLN A 2 -3.69 3.86 -6.08
C GLN A 2 -3.66 5.31 -6.58
N ALA A 3 -2.50 5.99 -6.53
CA ALA A 3 -2.34 7.33 -7.07
C ALA A 3 -2.54 7.38 -8.60
N TYR A 4 -2.03 6.38 -9.31
CA TYR A 4 -2.27 6.21 -10.74
C TYR A 4 -3.75 6.03 -11.05
N ALA A 5 -4.42 5.12 -10.33
CA ALA A 5 -5.83 4.84 -10.56
C ALA A 5 -6.70 6.08 -10.34
N LEU A 6 -6.48 6.80 -9.23
CA LEU A 6 -7.20 8.03 -8.94
C LEU A 6 -6.94 9.10 -10.00
N GLN A 7 -5.67 9.29 -10.40
CA GLN A 7 -5.30 10.25 -11.43
C GLN A 7 -5.98 9.91 -12.77
N GLN A 8 -5.91 8.65 -13.23
CA GLN A 8 -6.51 8.24 -14.50
C GLN A 8 -8.04 8.36 -14.47
N TYR A 9 -8.67 7.97 -13.36
CA TYR A 9 -10.12 8.10 -13.20
C TYR A 9 -10.57 9.56 -13.34
N LEU A 10 -9.90 10.47 -12.66
CA LEU A 10 -10.22 11.91 -12.73
C LEU A 10 -9.92 12.51 -14.12
N ILE A 11 -8.85 12.07 -14.77
CA ILE A 11 -8.53 12.48 -16.16
C ILE A 11 -9.63 12.00 -17.10
N ASN A 12 -10.13 10.78 -16.95
CA ASN A 12 -11.23 10.23 -17.76
C ASN A 12 -12.55 10.98 -17.54
N LEU A 13 -12.72 11.63 -16.38
CA LEU A 13 -13.83 12.54 -16.13
C LEU A 13 -13.63 13.95 -16.72
N GLY A 14 -12.49 14.21 -17.38
CA GLY A 14 -12.20 15.48 -18.06
C GLY A 14 -11.43 16.49 -17.18
N HIS A 15 -10.94 16.10 -16.02
CA HIS A 15 -10.17 16.99 -15.15
C HIS A 15 -8.70 17.06 -15.53
N GLN A 16 -8.06 18.21 -15.27
CA GLN A 16 -6.60 18.34 -15.30
C GLN A 16 -6.04 17.97 -13.95
N VAL A 17 -5.27 16.90 -13.90
CA VAL A 17 -4.83 16.30 -12.62
C VAL A 17 -3.31 16.20 -12.60
N GLU A 18 -2.72 16.70 -11.51
CA GLU A 18 -1.29 16.55 -11.20
C GLU A 18 -1.13 16.00 -9.79
N ILE A 19 -0.17 15.12 -9.60
CA ILE A 19 0.24 14.64 -8.28
C ILE A 19 1.32 15.57 -7.74
N ILE A 20 1.12 16.11 -6.54
CA ILE A 20 2.11 16.96 -5.88
C ILE A 20 3.36 16.13 -5.60
N ASN A 21 4.47 16.50 -6.21
CA ASN A 21 5.77 15.82 -6.02
C ASN A 21 6.37 16.20 -4.65
N TYR A 22 5.80 15.63 -3.59
CA TYR A 22 6.22 15.84 -2.20
C TYR A 22 7.10 14.69 -1.72
N GLN A 23 8.39 14.98 -1.49
CA GLN A 23 9.40 13.99 -1.12
C GLN A 23 10.23 14.46 0.09
N PRO A 24 9.63 14.51 1.29
CA PRO A 24 10.35 14.87 2.51
C PRO A 24 11.38 13.80 2.89
N ASP A 25 12.38 14.20 3.68
CA ASP A 25 13.52 13.34 4.04
C ASP A 25 13.09 12.00 4.67
N TYR A 26 12.04 11.98 5.47
CA TYR A 26 11.59 10.75 6.13
C TYR A 26 11.08 9.69 5.16
N LEU A 27 10.62 10.05 3.96
CA LEU A 27 10.24 9.10 2.91
C LEU A 27 11.44 8.57 2.13
N THR A 28 12.51 9.36 2.03
CA THR A 28 13.66 9.07 1.14
C THR A 28 14.90 8.59 1.87
N ARG A 29 15.12 8.95 3.15
CA ARG A 29 16.33 8.67 3.93
C ARG A 29 16.71 7.19 4.01
N LYS A 30 15.73 6.28 3.98
CA LYS A 30 16.00 4.82 3.98
C LYS A 30 16.80 4.35 2.77
N TYR A 31 16.80 5.13 1.69
CA TYR A 31 17.55 4.86 0.47
C TYR A 31 18.94 5.51 0.45
N ASP A 32 19.24 6.42 1.39
CA ASP A 32 20.56 7.03 1.50
C ASP A 32 21.56 6.05 2.14
N TYR A 33 22.64 5.75 1.43
CA TYR A 33 23.71 4.87 1.93
C TYR A 33 24.43 5.45 3.15
N LYS A 34 24.44 6.77 3.34
CA LYS A 34 25.07 7.45 4.46
C LYS A 34 24.19 7.51 5.71
N TRP A 35 22.87 7.38 5.53
CA TRP A 35 21.93 7.50 6.64
C TRP A 35 22.08 6.37 7.66
N VAL A 36 22.03 6.72 8.93
CA VAL A 36 22.05 5.77 10.07
C VAL A 36 20.81 6.05 10.90
N ASN A 37 20.01 5.01 11.19
CA ASN A 37 18.82 5.18 12.04
C ASN A 37 19.25 5.73 13.43
N PRO A 38 18.74 6.91 13.83
CA PRO A 38 19.08 7.53 15.14
C PRO A 38 18.73 6.63 16.33
N GLU A 39 17.67 5.83 16.22
CA GLU A 39 17.22 4.91 17.27
C GLU A 39 18.10 3.66 17.40
N SER A 40 18.97 3.41 16.43
CA SER A 40 19.89 2.27 16.48
C SER A 40 20.96 2.48 17.54
N LYS A 41 21.20 1.46 18.37
CA LYS A 41 22.34 1.47 19.30
C LYS A 41 23.68 1.73 18.62
N LEU A 42 23.79 1.43 17.31
CA LEU A 42 24.96 1.66 16.49
C LEU A 42 25.10 3.09 15.99
N SER A 43 24.13 3.98 16.25
CA SER A 43 24.20 5.40 15.86
C SER A 43 25.12 6.24 16.76
N ARG A 44 25.48 5.73 17.96
CA ARG A 44 26.10 6.51 19.04
C ARG A 44 27.54 6.92 18.75
N TYR A 45 28.37 6.04 18.14
CA TYR A 45 29.79 6.28 17.90
C TYR A 45 30.14 6.22 16.41
N ALA A 46 31.19 6.93 15.99
CA ALA A 46 31.59 6.99 14.58
C ALA A 46 31.94 5.60 14.00
N LEU A 47 32.65 4.78 14.77
CA LEU A 47 33.03 3.42 14.36
C LEU A 47 31.79 2.52 14.20
N THR A 48 30.85 2.57 15.16
CA THR A 48 29.63 1.76 15.08
C THR A 48 28.70 2.23 13.97
N ARG A 49 28.67 3.52 13.65
CA ARG A 49 27.97 4.04 12.46
C ARG A 49 28.57 3.50 11.16
N PHE A 50 29.89 3.38 11.08
CA PHE A 50 30.56 2.78 9.92
C PHE A 50 30.18 1.31 9.78
N VAL A 51 30.24 0.53 10.86
CA VAL A 51 29.77 -0.88 10.88
C VAL A 51 28.32 -1.00 10.44
N TYR A 52 27.44 -0.16 10.97
CA TYR A 52 26.02 -0.13 10.56
C TYR A 52 25.87 0.07 9.05
N ARG A 53 26.63 1.00 8.46
CA ARG A 53 26.56 1.27 7.00
C ARG A 53 27.00 0.05 6.20
N ILE A 54 28.06 -0.64 6.61
CA ILE A 54 28.52 -1.88 5.96
C ILE A 54 27.45 -2.96 6.04
N MET A 55 26.89 -3.22 7.24
CA MET A 55 25.84 -4.22 7.43
C MET A 55 24.61 -3.94 6.57
N LYS A 56 24.25 -2.67 6.40
CA LYS A 56 23.09 -2.26 5.61
C LYS A 56 23.37 -2.12 4.11
N TYR A 57 24.62 -2.17 3.69
CA TYR A 57 24.98 -1.93 2.29
C TYR A 57 24.30 -2.88 1.30
N LEU A 58 24.38 -4.18 1.55
CA LEU A 58 23.75 -5.19 0.67
C LEU A 58 22.23 -5.05 0.62
N GLN A 59 21.62 -4.85 1.78
CA GLN A 59 20.18 -4.59 1.89
C GLN A 59 19.77 -3.35 1.09
N ARG A 60 20.52 -2.25 1.24
CA ARG A 60 20.25 -1.00 0.52
C ARG A 60 20.46 -1.14 -0.98
N LYS A 61 21.48 -1.90 -1.40
CA LYS A 61 21.70 -2.17 -2.83
C LYS A 61 20.51 -2.85 -3.47
N THR A 62 19.91 -3.83 -2.81
CA THR A 62 18.68 -4.50 -3.29
C THR A 62 17.49 -3.53 -3.30
N THR A 63 17.29 -2.81 -2.18
CA THR A 63 16.21 -1.82 -2.04
C THR A 63 16.33 -0.68 -3.05
N MET A 64 17.55 -0.20 -3.34
CA MET A 64 17.80 0.81 -4.37
C MET A 64 17.47 0.31 -5.78
N GLY A 65 17.76 -0.96 -6.07
CA GLY A 65 17.38 -1.55 -7.35
C GLY A 65 15.86 -1.52 -7.56
N ARG A 66 15.10 -1.85 -6.53
CA ARG A 66 13.64 -1.77 -6.56
C ARG A 66 13.16 -0.31 -6.62
N LYS A 67 13.76 0.58 -5.81
CA LYS A 67 13.42 2.02 -5.85
C LYS A 67 13.51 2.58 -7.27
N ARG A 68 14.56 2.26 -8.02
CA ARG A 68 14.72 2.74 -9.40
C ARG A 68 13.54 2.33 -10.29
N VAL A 69 13.06 1.11 -10.17
CA VAL A 69 11.89 0.63 -10.94
C VAL A 69 10.63 1.40 -10.56
N PHE A 70 10.46 1.74 -9.27
CA PHE A 70 9.35 2.57 -8.81
C PHE A 70 9.48 4.03 -9.27
N ASP A 71 10.67 4.61 -9.19
CA ASP A 71 10.93 5.97 -9.66
C ASP A 71 10.69 6.07 -11.18
N GLU A 72 11.14 5.06 -11.94
CA GLU A 72 10.92 4.99 -13.38
C GLU A 72 9.43 4.85 -13.71
N PHE A 73 8.70 4.01 -13.00
CA PHE A 73 7.25 3.92 -13.12
C PHE A 73 6.58 5.28 -12.86
N ASN A 74 6.90 5.93 -11.74
CA ASN A 74 6.31 7.21 -11.40
C ASN A 74 6.58 8.23 -12.52
N HIS A 75 7.80 8.30 -13.01
CA HIS A 75 8.23 9.26 -14.04
C HIS A 75 7.56 9.03 -15.41
N GLN A 76 7.30 7.77 -15.77
CA GLN A 76 6.68 7.40 -17.04
C GLN A 76 5.16 7.48 -17.03
N VAL A 77 4.53 7.28 -15.86
CA VAL A 77 3.11 6.96 -15.76
C VAL A 77 2.34 8.03 -15.01
N LEU A 78 2.96 8.66 -13.99
CA LEU A 78 2.31 9.70 -13.19
C LEU A 78 2.61 11.09 -13.74
N LYS A 79 1.60 11.92 -13.84
CA LYS A 79 1.75 13.33 -14.09
C LYS A 79 1.95 14.05 -12.77
N GLU A 80 3.19 14.39 -12.47
CA GLU A 80 3.58 15.10 -11.25
C GLU A 80 3.75 16.60 -11.50
N THR A 81 3.60 17.40 -10.42
CA THR A 81 3.94 18.83 -10.47
C THR A 81 5.41 19.02 -10.86
N ALA A 82 5.70 20.06 -11.66
CA ALA A 82 7.07 20.39 -12.07
C ALA A 82 7.97 20.72 -10.87
N THR A 83 7.40 21.35 -9.83
CA THR A 83 8.10 21.67 -8.59
C THR A 83 8.13 20.45 -7.68
N LYS A 84 9.34 20.08 -7.25
CA LYS A 84 9.55 19.08 -6.19
C LYS A 84 9.62 19.77 -4.84
N TYR A 85 8.79 19.32 -3.91
CA TYR A 85 8.76 19.82 -2.52
C TYR A 85 9.44 18.82 -1.57
N THR A 86 10.38 19.30 -0.77
CA THR A 86 11.16 18.45 0.15
C THR A 86 10.85 18.68 1.63
N SER A 87 10.00 19.67 1.94
CA SER A 87 9.56 19.98 3.29
C SER A 87 8.19 20.66 3.28
N CYS A 88 7.54 20.66 4.45
CA CYS A 88 6.31 21.41 4.67
C CYS A 88 6.51 22.90 4.38
N ASP A 89 7.61 23.49 4.85
CA ASP A 89 7.91 24.91 4.60
C ASP A 89 8.01 25.24 3.11
N ALA A 90 8.66 24.37 2.33
CA ALA A 90 8.82 24.57 0.89
C ALA A 90 7.47 24.62 0.16
N ILE A 91 6.53 23.73 0.49
CA ILE A 91 5.20 23.73 -0.14
C ILE A 91 4.32 24.87 0.41
N CYS A 92 4.45 25.24 1.68
CA CYS A 92 3.73 26.36 2.26
C CYS A 92 4.14 27.72 1.68
N GLN A 93 5.43 27.88 1.30
CA GLN A 93 5.94 29.10 0.67
C GLN A 93 5.51 29.25 -0.78
N ASN A 94 5.39 28.15 -1.52
CA ASN A 94 5.01 28.17 -2.93
C ASN A 94 4.07 27.00 -3.26
N PRO A 95 2.82 27.02 -2.76
CA PRO A 95 1.88 25.94 -3.00
C PRO A 95 1.48 25.85 -4.47
N PRO A 96 1.31 24.63 -5.03
CA PRO A 96 0.72 24.48 -6.36
C PRO A 96 -0.69 25.05 -6.36
N GLN A 97 -1.14 25.60 -7.48
CA GLN A 97 -2.47 26.19 -7.60
C GLN A 97 -3.43 25.16 -8.22
N ALA A 98 -4.56 24.95 -7.59
CA ALA A 98 -5.63 24.08 -8.08
C ALA A 98 -7.00 24.53 -7.53
N ASP A 99 -8.06 24.10 -8.16
CA ASP A 99 -9.43 24.32 -7.67
C ASP A 99 -9.78 23.34 -6.54
N LEU A 100 -9.26 22.10 -6.63
CA LEU A 100 -9.45 21.02 -5.66
C LEU A 100 -8.11 20.36 -5.31
N TYR A 101 -7.88 20.16 -4.03
CA TYR A 101 -6.75 19.38 -3.50
C TYR A 101 -7.29 18.10 -2.89
N LEU A 102 -6.76 16.96 -3.33
CA LEU A 102 -7.12 15.65 -2.83
C LEU A 102 -5.95 15.00 -2.10
N VAL A 103 -6.19 14.49 -0.90
CA VAL A 103 -5.25 13.66 -0.16
C VAL A 103 -5.74 12.23 -0.07
N GLY A 104 -4.82 11.29 -0.15
CA GLY A 104 -5.09 9.85 -0.12
C GLY A 104 -4.72 9.21 -1.46
N SER A 105 -4.88 7.98 -1.60
CA SER A 105 -5.27 6.95 -0.63
C SER A 105 -4.09 6.56 0.28
N ASP A 106 -4.17 5.34 0.84
CA ASP A 106 -3.17 4.70 1.69
C ASP A 106 -3.07 5.32 3.11
N GLN A 107 -2.02 4.94 3.85
CA GLN A 107 -1.87 5.19 5.28
C GLN A 107 -1.40 6.61 5.59
N VAL A 108 -1.91 7.58 4.86
CA VAL A 108 -1.50 8.99 4.99
C VAL A 108 -1.87 9.61 6.34
N TRP A 109 -2.87 9.05 7.04
CA TRP A 109 -3.31 9.49 8.38
C TRP A 109 -2.94 8.52 9.51
N ASN A 110 -2.03 7.58 9.23
CA ASN A 110 -1.52 6.67 10.24
C ASN A 110 -0.53 7.40 11.16
N VAL A 111 -0.96 7.80 12.35
CA VAL A 111 -0.19 8.61 13.31
C VAL A 111 1.08 7.94 13.83
N PHE A 112 1.21 6.62 13.68
CA PHE A 112 2.41 5.87 14.03
C PHE A 112 3.52 6.01 12.99
N TYR A 113 3.21 6.57 11.82
CA TYR A 113 4.19 6.95 10.79
C TYR A 113 4.36 8.47 10.74
N GLU A 114 5.51 8.91 10.25
CA GLU A 114 5.81 10.34 10.11
C GLU A 114 4.82 11.03 9.16
N ALA A 115 4.37 10.36 8.11
CA ALA A 115 3.35 10.87 7.19
C ALA A 115 2.04 11.25 7.90
N GLY A 116 1.54 10.41 8.82
CA GLY A 116 0.31 10.70 9.55
C GLY A 116 0.44 11.81 10.59
N ARG A 117 1.65 12.34 10.78
CA ARG A 117 1.93 13.52 11.65
C ARG A 117 2.32 14.75 10.83
N ASP A 118 2.57 14.59 9.55
CA ASP A 118 2.95 15.69 8.65
C ASP A 118 1.70 16.45 8.20
N PRO A 119 1.59 17.77 8.46
CA PRO A 119 0.43 18.58 8.11
C PRO A 119 0.18 18.67 6.61
N VAL A 120 1.19 18.38 5.77
CA VAL A 120 1.02 18.34 4.31
C VAL A 120 0.01 17.28 3.88
N PHE A 121 -0.05 16.12 4.56
CA PHE A 121 -1.06 15.09 4.29
C PHE A 121 -2.45 15.42 4.89
N TYR A 122 -2.59 16.58 5.49
CA TYR A 122 -3.86 17.18 5.89
C TYR A 122 -4.15 18.47 5.11
N LEU A 123 -3.43 18.70 4.00
CA LEU A 123 -3.61 19.86 3.11
C LEU A 123 -3.53 21.21 3.84
N ASP A 124 -2.74 21.31 4.91
CA ASP A 124 -2.62 22.52 5.74
C ASP A 124 -1.93 23.69 4.98
N PHE A 125 -1.16 23.38 3.95
CA PHE A 125 -0.56 24.37 3.06
C PHE A 125 -1.56 25.07 2.13
N VAL A 126 -2.78 24.55 1.97
CA VAL A 126 -3.80 25.08 1.08
C VAL A 126 -4.49 26.28 1.73
N LYS A 127 -4.39 27.43 1.08
CA LYS A 127 -5.03 28.68 1.54
C LYS A 127 -6.29 29.02 0.77
N LYS A 128 -6.43 28.52 -0.45
CA LYS A 128 -7.58 28.74 -1.34
C LYS A 128 -7.81 27.48 -2.18
N GLY A 129 -9.04 27.12 -2.42
CA GLY A 129 -9.48 25.93 -3.15
C GLY A 129 -10.16 24.92 -2.22
N TYR A 130 -10.82 23.95 -2.80
CA TYR A 130 -11.51 22.88 -2.08
C TYR A 130 -10.51 21.86 -1.56
N LYS A 131 -10.75 21.32 -0.37
CA LYS A 131 -9.95 20.28 0.27
C LYS A 131 -10.78 19.02 0.46
N ALA A 132 -10.31 17.90 -0.04
CA ALA A 132 -10.99 16.64 0.19
C ALA A 132 -9.99 15.48 0.40
N SER A 133 -10.49 14.40 0.98
CA SER A 133 -9.75 13.13 1.00
C SER A 133 -10.46 12.08 0.18
N TYR A 134 -9.67 11.21 -0.47
CA TYR A 134 -10.19 10.02 -1.13
C TYR A 134 -9.53 8.77 -0.57
N ALA A 135 -10.32 7.95 0.12
CA ALA A 135 -9.88 6.67 0.69
C ALA A 135 -8.62 6.78 1.59
N ALA A 136 -8.48 7.87 2.35
CA ALA A 136 -7.41 8.03 3.32
C ALA A 136 -7.53 6.98 4.44
N SER A 137 -6.41 6.54 5.02
CA SER A 137 -6.43 5.44 5.98
C SER A 137 -5.67 5.80 7.27
N PHE A 138 -6.33 5.58 8.39
CA PHE A 138 -5.72 5.58 9.73
C PHE A 138 -5.00 4.26 10.01
N SER A 139 -5.45 3.16 9.38
CA SER A 139 -4.90 1.79 9.51
C SER A 139 -5.04 1.15 10.89
N TYR A 140 -5.55 1.83 11.87
CA TYR A 140 -5.75 1.37 13.25
C TYR A 140 -7.22 1.40 13.62
N LEU A 141 -7.57 0.67 14.68
CA LEU A 141 -8.94 0.61 15.20
C LEU A 141 -9.32 1.90 15.91
N ASP A 142 -8.34 2.54 16.55
CA ASP A 142 -8.49 3.79 17.29
C ASP A 142 -7.14 4.52 17.40
N ILE A 143 -7.19 5.81 17.72
CA ILE A 143 -6.04 6.68 17.99
C ILE A 143 -6.28 7.44 19.30
N ASP A 144 -5.20 7.84 19.96
CA ASP A 144 -5.28 8.55 21.23
C ASP A 144 -5.92 9.94 21.11
N SER A 145 -6.39 10.48 22.25
CA SER A 145 -7.12 11.73 22.31
C SER A 145 -6.32 12.96 21.85
N GLU A 146 -5.00 12.97 22.05
CA GLU A 146 -4.13 14.07 21.63
C GLU A 146 -4.06 14.12 20.09
N ASN A 147 -3.85 12.96 19.46
CA ASN A 147 -3.87 12.86 18.01
C ASN A 147 -5.27 13.16 17.44
N LYS A 148 -6.37 12.71 18.09
CA LYS A 148 -7.74 13.07 17.67
C LYS A 148 -7.94 14.59 17.67
N ALA A 149 -7.57 15.28 18.73
CA ALA A 149 -7.72 16.74 18.84
C ALA A 149 -6.93 17.49 17.75
N ARG A 150 -5.67 17.08 17.51
CA ARG A 150 -4.82 17.65 16.46
C ARG A 150 -5.41 17.42 15.07
N ILE A 151 -5.83 16.18 14.77
CA ILE A 151 -6.36 15.81 13.46
C ILE A 151 -7.70 16.50 13.21
N LYS A 152 -8.57 16.60 14.23
CA LYS A 152 -9.84 17.32 14.14
C LYS A 152 -9.62 18.75 13.62
N THR A 153 -8.72 19.51 14.26
CA THR A 153 -8.42 20.88 13.84
C THR A 153 -8.02 21.00 12.36
N LEU A 154 -7.28 20.00 11.85
CA LEU A 154 -6.86 19.98 10.46
C LEU A 154 -8.00 19.58 9.52
N LEU A 155 -8.79 18.56 9.88
CA LEU A 155 -9.88 18.04 9.06
C LEU A 155 -11.14 18.93 9.09
N ASP A 156 -11.35 19.75 10.12
CA ASP A 156 -12.42 20.77 10.17
C ASP A 156 -12.32 21.77 9.01
N THR A 157 -11.17 21.82 8.32
CA THR A 157 -10.95 22.67 7.13
C THR A 157 -11.26 21.97 5.81
N PHE A 158 -11.69 20.70 5.83
CA PHE A 158 -11.99 19.93 4.63
C PHE A 158 -13.44 20.11 4.20
N ASP A 159 -13.67 20.17 2.91
CA ASP A 159 -15.01 20.22 2.32
C ASP A 159 -15.65 18.84 2.22
N ALA A 160 -14.83 17.79 2.08
CA ALA A 160 -15.29 16.40 2.07
C ALA A 160 -14.22 15.44 2.59
N VAL A 161 -14.63 14.49 3.45
CA VAL A 161 -13.73 13.50 4.03
C VAL A 161 -14.17 12.10 3.66
N SER A 162 -13.28 11.31 3.08
CA SER A 162 -13.55 9.89 2.89
C SER A 162 -12.38 9.01 3.33
N VAL A 163 -12.71 7.84 3.86
CA VAL A 163 -11.77 6.87 4.42
C VAL A 163 -11.94 5.50 3.79
N ARG A 164 -10.88 4.69 3.81
CA ARG A 164 -10.81 3.39 3.14
C ARG A 164 -11.32 2.23 3.99
N GLU A 165 -11.43 2.40 5.30
CA GLU A 165 -11.86 1.38 6.24
C GLU A 165 -12.99 1.85 7.15
N VAL A 166 -13.88 0.91 7.52
CA VAL A 166 -15.04 1.20 8.40
C VAL A 166 -14.61 1.78 9.75
N HIS A 167 -13.50 1.30 10.30
CA HIS A 167 -12.97 1.84 11.56
C HIS A 167 -12.54 3.30 11.45
N GLY A 168 -12.15 3.76 10.23
CA GLY A 168 -11.89 5.16 9.98
C GLY A 168 -13.12 6.04 10.18
N LEU A 169 -14.32 5.54 9.84
CA LEU A 169 -15.58 6.26 10.14
C LEU A 169 -15.81 6.40 11.65
N ALA A 170 -15.50 5.35 12.43
CA ALA A 170 -15.63 5.43 13.89
C ALA A 170 -14.69 6.49 14.47
N ILE A 171 -13.44 6.54 14.01
CA ILE A 171 -12.47 7.57 14.42
C ILE A 171 -12.95 8.97 14.04
N LEU A 172 -13.49 9.16 12.82
CA LEU A 172 -14.03 10.46 12.39
C LEU A 172 -15.24 10.86 13.23
N LYS A 173 -16.13 9.92 13.51
CA LYS A 173 -17.32 10.15 14.36
C LYS A 173 -16.94 10.59 15.77
N ASP A 174 -15.92 9.98 16.36
CA ASP A 174 -15.40 10.38 17.69
C ASP A 174 -14.82 11.82 17.69
N MET A 175 -14.40 12.29 16.53
CA MET A 175 -13.94 13.67 16.31
C MET A 175 -15.07 14.60 15.85
N GLU A 176 -16.34 14.12 15.78
CA GLU A 176 -17.48 14.87 15.25
C GLU A 176 -17.28 15.35 13.80
N ILE A 177 -16.57 14.57 12.99
CA ILE A 177 -16.34 14.83 11.57
C ILE A 177 -17.22 13.91 10.76
N GLU A 178 -17.99 14.48 9.83
CA GLU A 178 -18.73 13.70 8.85
C GLU A 178 -17.78 13.11 7.81
N GLY A 179 -17.94 11.82 7.54
CA GLY A 179 -17.09 11.13 6.57
C GLY A 179 -17.79 10.01 5.84
N THR A 180 -17.25 9.63 4.71
CA THR A 180 -17.77 8.54 3.88
C THR A 180 -16.76 7.40 3.76
N TRP A 181 -17.22 6.15 3.86
CA TRP A 181 -16.41 4.98 3.54
C TRP A 181 -16.45 4.72 2.04
N VAL A 182 -15.27 4.62 1.43
CA VAL A 182 -15.11 4.36 -0.01
C VAL A 182 -14.05 3.28 -0.23
N LEU A 183 -14.09 2.63 -1.39
CA LEU A 183 -13.07 1.68 -1.80
C LEU A 183 -11.74 2.36 -2.12
N ASP A 184 -10.65 1.58 -2.04
CA ASP A 184 -9.34 2.03 -2.52
C ASP A 184 -9.41 2.41 -4.01
N PRO A 185 -8.69 3.46 -4.45
CA PRO A 185 -8.69 3.88 -5.84
C PRO A 185 -8.37 2.80 -6.87
N VAL A 186 -7.72 1.70 -6.49
CA VAL A 186 -7.44 0.60 -7.44
C VAL A 186 -8.72 0.02 -8.06
N PHE A 187 -9.86 0.16 -7.39
CA PHE A 187 -11.17 -0.25 -7.88
C PHE A 187 -11.88 0.79 -8.78
N LEU A 188 -11.29 1.97 -8.98
CA LEU A 188 -11.80 2.98 -9.91
C LEU A 188 -11.50 2.65 -11.38
N LEU A 189 -10.57 1.76 -11.61
CA LEU A 189 -10.23 1.26 -12.95
C LEU A 189 -10.68 -0.19 -13.10
N SER A 190 -11.21 -0.52 -14.27
CA SER A 190 -11.59 -1.89 -14.61
C SER A 190 -10.36 -2.79 -14.78
N ALA A 191 -10.58 -4.12 -14.83
CA ALA A 191 -9.52 -5.08 -15.11
C ALA A 191 -8.84 -4.80 -16.45
N GLU A 192 -9.63 -4.46 -17.49
CA GLU A 192 -9.13 -4.13 -18.83
C GLU A 192 -8.24 -2.89 -18.82
N GLN A 193 -8.62 -1.85 -18.08
CA GLN A 193 -7.79 -0.65 -17.94
C GLN A 193 -6.47 -0.94 -17.21
N TRP A 194 -6.46 -1.89 -16.28
CA TRP A 194 -5.23 -2.36 -15.64
C TRP A 194 -4.38 -3.21 -16.57
N GLU A 195 -4.99 -3.98 -17.49
CA GLU A 195 -4.25 -4.78 -18.49
C GLU A 195 -3.35 -3.91 -19.38
N GLU A 196 -3.80 -2.70 -19.75
CA GLU A 196 -3.04 -1.76 -20.58
C GLU A 196 -1.66 -1.39 -19.99
N MET A 197 -1.54 -1.44 -18.66
CA MET A 197 -0.26 -1.12 -18.00
C MET A 197 0.58 -2.36 -17.67
N MET A 198 0.07 -3.55 -17.89
CA MET A 198 0.80 -4.79 -17.59
C MET A 198 2.00 -4.99 -18.51
N VAL A 199 2.99 -5.68 -17.98
CA VAL A 199 4.13 -6.16 -18.77
C VAL A 199 3.91 -7.63 -19.14
N PRO A 200 4.38 -8.06 -20.31
CA PRO A 200 4.35 -9.47 -20.67
C PRO A 200 5.04 -10.32 -19.60
N THR A 201 4.37 -11.36 -19.12
CA THR A 201 4.95 -12.30 -18.19
C THR A 201 5.60 -13.45 -18.94
N ALA A 202 6.88 -13.67 -18.70
CA ALA A 202 7.62 -14.82 -19.28
C ALA A 202 7.36 -16.13 -18.50
N PHE A 203 6.22 -16.23 -17.80
CA PHE A 203 5.91 -17.41 -16.99
C PHE A 203 5.05 -18.39 -17.78
N THR A 204 5.63 -19.56 -18.05
CA THR A 204 4.97 -20.62 -18.84
C THR A 204 4.27 -21.67 -17.97
N LYS A 205 4.45 -21.60 -16.64
CA LYS A 205 3.88 -22.59 -15.70
C LYS A 205 2.84 -21.92 -14.81
N ASP A 206 1.80 -22.66 -14.47
CA ASP A 206 0.83 -22.27 -13.48
C ASP A 206 1.49 -22.08 -12.11
N TYR A 207 1.18 -21.00 -11.42
CA TYR A 207 1.82 -20.64 -10.16
C TYR A 207 0.87 -20.07 -9.14
N LEU A 208 1.19 -20.34 -7.90
CA LEU A 208 0.74 -19.65 -6.71
C LEU A 208 1.66 -18.44 -6.47
N LEU A 209 1.08 -17.27 -6.34
CA LEU A 209 1.85 -16.05 -6.01
C LEU A 209 1.81 -15.78 -4.52
N ILE A 210 2.97 -15.42 -3.95
CA ILE A 210 3.12 -15.05 -2.54
C ILE A 210 3.70 -13.65 -2.43
N TYR A 211 3.14 -12.85 -1.51
CA TYR A 211 3.73 -11.61 -1.06
C TYR A 211 3.59 -11.49 0.46
N ASP A 212 4.66 -11.77 1.18
CA ASP A 212 4.72 -11.83 2.64
C ASP A 212 5.73 -10.82 3.20
N PHE A 213 5.23 -9.85 3.96
CA PHE A 213 6.04 -8.77 4.57
C PHE A 213 6.79 -9.18 5.85
N GLU A 214 6.39 -10.27 6.50
CA GLU A 214 6.84 -10.57 7.87
C GLU A 214 7.54 -11.91 8.04
N GLY A 215 7.57 -12.74 6.98
CA GLY A 215 8.08 -14.11 7.07
C GLY A 215 7.15 -15.00 7.92
N ASN A 216 5.85 -14.91 7.69
CA ASN A 216 4.82 -15.62 8.43
C ASN A 216 4.92 -17.13 8.21
N GLN A 217 5.15 -17.90 9.29
CA GLN A 217 5.33 -19.36 9.20
C GLN A 217 4.04 -20.09 8.83
N GLU A 218 2.89 -19.61 9.29
CA GLU A 218 1.58 -20.21 8.95
C GLU A 218 1.28 -20.01 7.46
N LEU A 219 1.49 -18.79 6.94
CA LEU A 219 1.39 -18.49 5.52
C LEU A 219 2.29 -19.43 4.70
N LYS A 220 3.55 -19.61 5.12
CA LYS A 220 4.49 -20.52 4.45
C LYS A 220 3.99 -21.96 4.42
N LEU A 221 3.49 -22.48 5.55
CA LEU A 221 3.00 -23.86 5.65
C LEU A 221 1.78 -24.05 4.77
N PHE A 222 0.80 -23.15 4.86
CA PHE A 222 -0.40 -23.17 4.03
C PHE A 222 -0.06 -23.10 2.53
N ALA A 223 0.80 -22.17 2.14
CA ALA A 223 1.19 -21.98 0.75
C ALA A 223 1.87 -23.23 0.14
N LYS A 224 2.73 -23.90 0.90
CA LYS A 224 3.38 -25.13 0.45
C LYS A 224 2.37 -26.26 0.22
N GLU A 225 1.44 -26.43 1.13
CA GLU A 225 0.41 -27.47 1.02
C GLU A 225 -0.59 -27.13 -0.10
N TYR A 226 -1.04 -25.88 -0.21
CA TYR A 226 -1.88 -25.42 -1.30
C TYR A 226 -1.23 -25.66 -2.68
N ALA A 227 0.03 -25.26 -2.84
CA ALA A 227 0.76 -25.47 -4.08
C ALA A 227 0.93 -26.96 -4.43
N ARG A 228 1.16 -27.83 -3.44
CA ARG A 228 1.24 -29.27 -3.60
C ARG A 228 -0.10 -29.88 -4.07
N ARG A 229 -1.22 -29.51 -3.43
CA ARG A 229 -2.56 -30.02 -3.77
C ARG A 229 -2.99 -29.61 -5.19
N HIS A 230 -2.67 -28.37 -5.59
CA HIS A 230 -3.07 -27.82 -6.88
C HIS A 230 -1.98 -27.94 -7.98
N ASN A 231 -0.88 -28.64 -7.72
CA ASN A 231 0.25 -28.81 -8.65
C ASN A 231 0.79 -27.47 -9.19
N LEU A 232 0.95 -26.48 -8.33
CA LEU A 232 1.42 -25.15 -8.67
C LEU A 232 2.89 -24.95 -8.30
N LYS A 233 3.59 -24.11 -9.05
CA LYS A 233 4.86 -23.54 -8.62
C LYS A 233 4.64 -22.39 -7.65
N ILE A 234 5.55 -22.18 -6.69
CA ILE A 234 5.49 -21.06 -5.77
C ILE A 234 6.38 -19.93 -6.30
N TYR A 235 5.78 -18.82 -6.67
CA TYR A 235 6.49 -17.58 -7.01
C TYR A 235 6.26 -16.54 -5.93
N ALA A 236 7.30 -15.80 -5.59
CA ALA A 236 7.24 -14.81 -4.53
C ALA A 236 7.71 -13.43 -5.00
N ILE A 237 6.95 -12.41 -4.65
CA ILE A 237 7.43 -11.04 -4.64
C ILE A 237 8.13 -10.84 -3.30
N ALA A 238 9.39 -10.43 -3.34
CA ALA A 238 10.19 -10.27 -2.14
C ALA A 238 10.92 -8.92 -2.15
N ASP A 239 10.88 -8.22 -1.01
CA ASP A 239 11.42 -6.86 -0.90
C ASP A 239 12.88 -6.84 -0.49
N THR A 240 13.23 -7.60 0.53
CA THR A 240 14.55 -7.54 1.17
C THR A 240 15.31 -8.85 1.09
N TYR A 241 14.62 -9.95 1.34
CA TYR A 241 15.21 -11.31 1.35
C TYR A 241 14.33 -12.25 0.54
N PRO A 242 14.96 -13.19 -0.22
CA PRO A 242 14.21 -14.21 -0.94
C PRO A 242 13.52 -15.18 0.04
N LEU A 243 12.34 -15.65 -0.34
CA LEU A 243 11.68 -16.75 0.34
C LEU A 243 12.30 -18.07 -0.14
N LEU A 244 13.07 -18.73 0.73
CA LEU A 244 13.84 -19.93 0.37
C LEU A 244 12.98 -21.14 -0.06
N TYR A 245 11.68 -21.11 0.23
CA TYR A 245 10.73 -22.15 -0.15
C TYR A 245 10.02 -21.87 -1.48
N ALA A 246 10.24 -20.69 -2.07
CA ALA A 246 9.68 -20.36 -3.37
C ALA A 246 10.56 -20.86 -4.51
N ASP A 247 9.94 -21.38 -5.56
CA ASP A 247 10.63 -21.82 -6.79
C ASP A 247 11.25 -20.60 -7.51
N LYS A 248 10.64 -19.42 -7.39
CA LYS A 248 11.14 -18.18 -7.98
C LYS A 248 10.88 -16.97 -7.07
N ASN A 249 11.89 -16.14 -6.90
CA ASN A 249 11.79 -14.88 -6.16
C ASN A 249 11.98 -13.68 -7.09
N LEU A 250 11.04 -12.74 -7.08
CA LEU A 250 11.08 -11.50 -7.84
C LEU A 250 11.45 -10.35 -6.91
N MET A 251 12.76 -10.12 -6.78
CA MET A 251 13.32 -9.11 -5.87
C MET A 251 13.22 -7.67 -6.40
N LYS A 252 12.93 -7.50 -7.69
CA LYS A 252 12.87 -6.20 -8.35
C LYS A 252 11.52 -5.92 -9.00
N ALA A 253 10.49 -6.66 -8.62
CA ALA A 253 9.15 -6.42 -9.17
C ALA A 253 8.71 -4.98 -8.87
N GLY A 254 8.43 -4.23 -9.92
CA GLY A 254 7.83 -2.90 -9.88
C GLY A 254 6.31 -2.96 -9.90
N PRO A 255 5.64 -1.81 -9.97
CA PRO A 255 4.18 -1.75 -10.02
C PRO A 255 3.57 -2.53 -11.19
N LYS A 256 4.14 -2.43 -12.38
CA LYS A 256 3.65 -3.13 -13.59
C LYS A 256 3.77 -4.63 -13.46
N GLU A 257 4.94 -5.12 -13.02
CA GLU A 257 5.17 -6.54 -12.77
C GLU A 257 4.26 -7.06 -11.65
N PHE A 258 4.06 -6.28 -10.60
CA PHE A 258 3.19 -6.65 -9.47
C PHE A 258 1.76 -6.93 -9.95
N VAL A 259 1.17 -6.00 -10.72
CA VAL A 259 -0.17 -6.15 -11.29
C VAL A 259 -0.23 -7.35 -12.25
N SER A 260 0.73 -7.44 -13.18
CA SER A 260 0.81 -8.55 -14.14
C SER A 260 0.90 -9.92 -13.46
N MET A 261 1.68 -10.03 -12.39
CA MET A 261 1.83 -11.29 -11.67
C MET A 261 0.57 -11.74 -10.96
N ILE A 262 -0.18 -10.80 -10.37
CA ILE A 262 -1.46 -11.12 -9.73
C ILE A 262 -2.48 -11.53 -10.80
N TYR A 263 -2.53 -10.80 -11.91
CA TYR A 263 -3.45 -11.12 -13.01
C TYR A 263 -3.25 -12.53 -13.57
N HIS A 264 -2.01 -12.99 -13.69
CA HIS A 264 -1.69 -14.29 -14.28
C HIS A 264 -1.55 -15.44 -13.27
N CYS A 265 -1.59 -15.19 -11.96
CA CYS A 265 -1.50 -16.27 -10.97
C CYS A 265 -2.80 -17.10 -10.92
N LYS A 266 -2.67 -18.35 -10.45
CA LYS A 266 -3.84 -19.23 -10.19
C LYS A 266 -4.47 -18.95 -8.82
N ALA A 267 -3.65 -18.51 -7.86
CA ALA A 267 -4.09 -18.04 -6.54
C ALA A 267 -3.04 -17.09 -5.95
N PHE A 268 -3.46 -16.27 -5.00
CA PHE A 268 -2.61 -15.33 -4.29
C PHE A 268 -2.70 -15.54 -2.78
N ILE A 269 -1.57 -15.66 -2.10
CA ILE A 269 -1.52 -15.78 -0.64
C ILE A 269 -0.66 -14.66 -0.08
N SER A 270 -1.21 -13.86 0.83
CA SER A 270 -0.51 -12.65 1.25
C SER A 270 -1.01 -12.07 2.58
N ASN A 271 -0.25 -11.10 3.09
CA ASN A 271 -0.65 -10.13 4.09
C ASN A 271 -0.61 -8.68 3.56
N SER A 272 -0.74 -8.53 2.23
CA SER A 272 -0.70 -7.26 1.50
C SER A 272 -2.10 -6.78 1.15
N PHE A 273 -2.49 -5.58 1.61
CA PHE A 273 -3.77 -4.98 1.25
C PHE A 273 -3.94 -4.81 -0.27
N HIS A 274 -3.00 -4.16 -0.95
CA HIS A 274 -3.11 -3.94 -2.40
C HIS A 274 -3.04 -5.24 -3.20
N GLY A 275 -2.27 -6.23 -2.74
CA GLY A 275 -2.26 -7.55 -3.38
C GLY A 275 -3.62 -8.22 -3.31
N THR A 276 -4.28 -8.16 -2.14
CA THR A 276 -5.64 -8.65 -1.96
C THR A 276 -6.65 -7.90 -2.82
N ALA A 277 -6.57 -6.55 -2.84
CA ALA A 277 -7.45 -5.72 -3.65
C ALA A 277 -7.37 -6.07 -5.16
N PHE A 278 -6.16 -6.21 -5.69
CA PHE A 278 -5.98 -6.64 -7.09
C PHE A 278 -6.43 -8.07 -7.34
N SER A 279 -6.23 -8.99 -6.38
CA SER A 279 -6.72 -10.36 -6.52
C SER A 279 -8.24 -10.40 -6.63
N ILE A 280 -8.93 -9.62 -5.81
CA ILE A 280 -10.38 -9.46 -5.88
C ILE A 280 -10.77 -8.87 -7.24
N LEU A 281 -10.16 -7.75 -7.64
CA LEU A 281 -10.45 -7.07 -8.90
C LEU A 281 -10.27 -7.99 -10.13
N PHE A 282 -9.28 -8.89 -10.09
CA PHE A 282 -8.99 -9.82 -11.18
C PHE A 282 -9.64 -11.20 -11.01
N ASN A 283 -10.57 -11.34 -10.07
CA ASN A 283 -11.25 -12.61 -9.82
C ASN A 283 -10.28 -13.78 -9.51
N LYS A 284 -9.22 -13.52 -8.73
CA LYS A 284 -8.24 -14.53 -8.36
C LYS A 284 -8.52 -15.07 -6.96
N PRO A 285 -8.48 -16.39 -6.76
CA PRO A 285 -8.47 -16.98 -5.43
C PRO A 285 -7.44 -16.30 -4.53
N VAL A 286 -7.88 -15.82 -3.36
CA VAL A 286 -7.02 -15.06 -2.45
C VAL A 286 -7.20 -15.52 -1.01
N PHE A 287 -6.08 -15.81 -0.35
CA PHE A 287 -6.05 -16.11 1.08
C PHE A 287 -5.17 -15.12 1.82
N VAL A 288 -5.70 -14.62 2.92
CA VAL A 288 -5.09 -13.54 3.68
C VAL A 288 -4.65 -14.05 5.05
N PHE A 289 -3.43 -13.72 5.41
CA PHE A 289 -2.89 -13.93 6.76
C PHE A 289 -2.71 -12.59 7.46
N ASN A 290 -3.15 -12.51 8.71
CA ASN A 290 -3.00 -11.30 9.50
C ASN A 290 -1.52 -10.97 9.75
N ARG A 291 -1.20 -9.68 9.78
CA ARG A 291 0.10 -9.18 10.20
C ARG A 291 0.19 -9.20 11.72
N HIS A 292 1.25 -9.80 12.25
CA HIS A 292 1.46 -9.93 13.69
C HIS A 292 2.22 -8.74 14.29
N ARG A 293 3.21 -8.22 13.55
CA ARG A 293 4.08 -7.13 14.01
C ARG A 293 3.42 -5.76 13.96
N HIS A 294 2.52 -5.57 13.04
CA HIS A 294 1.83 -4.31 12.81
C HIS A 294 0.32 -4.55 12.87
N LYS A 295 -0.37 -3.97 13.84
CA LYS A 295 -1.83 -4.12 14.04
C LYS A 295 -2.65 -3.35 12.97
N VAL A 296 -2.30 -3.51 11.70
CA VAL A 296 -2.91 -2.80 10.54
C VAL A 296 -3.90 -3.68 9.77
N ASN A 297 -4.56 -4.61 10.46
CA ASN A 297 -5.43 -5.61 9.82
C ASN A 297 -6.86 -5.09 9.55
N SER A 298 -7.28 -3.99 10.18
CA SER A 298 -8.65 -3.46 10.10
C SER A 298 -9.12 -3.18 8.66
N ARG A 299 -8.26 -2.59 7.84
CA ARG A 299 -8.55 -2.31 6.43
C ARG A 299 -8.69 -3.57 5.58
N MET A 300 -7.90 -4.61 5.90
CA MET A 300 -7.99 -5.91 5.24
C MET A 300 -9.32 -6.59 5.60
N GLN A 301 -9.68 -6.57 6.89
CA GLN A 301 -10.95 -7.07 7.36
C GLN A 301 -12.13 -6.38 6.67
N SER A 302 -12.12 -5.04 6.60
CA SER A 302 -13.17 -4.26 5.93
C SER A 302 -13.31 -4.65 4.46
N LEU A 303 -12.19 -4.82 3.75
CA LEU A 303 -12.18 -5.23 2.35
C LEU A 303 -12.76 -6.63 2.16
N MET A 304 -12.25 -7.61 2.91
CA MET A 304 -12.69 -9.01 2.80
C MET A 304 -14.16 -9.18 3.17
N THR A 305 -14.62 -8.47 4.21
CA THR A 305 -16.03 -8.47 4.62
C THR A 305 -16.93 -7.91 3.53
N LEU A 306 -16.53 -6.82 2.89
CA LEU A 306 -17.33 -6.20 1.81
C LEU A 306 -17.57 -7.16 0.64
N PHE A 307 -16.57 -7.97 0.30
CA PHE A 307 -16.66 -8.93 -0.80
C PHE A 307 -17.09 -10.34 -0.36
N GLY A 308 -17.54 -10.52 0.89
CA GLY A 308 -18.02 -11.81 1.41
C GLY A 308 -16.92 -12.88 1.51
N LEU A 309 -15.65 -12.46 1.64
CA LEU A 309 -14.48 -13.34 1.66
C LEU A 309 -13.88 -13.53 3.08
N ASN A 310 -14.70 -13.40 4.13
CA ASN A 310 -14.20 -13.53 5.51
C ASN A 310 -13.56 -14.89 5.79
N ASP A 311 -14.09 -15.96 5.21
CA ASP A 311 -13.56 -17.33 5.35
C ASP A 311 -12.18 -17.51 4.69
N CYS A 312 -11.74 -16.55 3.89
CA CYS A 312 -10.41 -16.52 3.27
C CYS A 312 -9.39 -15.74 4.14
N ILE A 313 -9.77 -15.21 5.29
CA ILE A 313 -8.86 -14.67 6.31
C ILE A 313 -8.49 -15.80 7.25
N LEU A 314 -7.30 -16.37 7.05
CA LEU A 314 -6.85 -17.55 7.78
C LEU A 314 -6.16 -17.15 9.07
N THR A 315 -6.78 -17.50 10.20
CA THR A 315 -6.30 -17.17 11.56
C THR A 315 -5.82 -18.39 12.33
N SER A 316 -6.26 -19.59 11.91
CA SER A 316 -5.88 -20.85 12.54
C SER A 316 -5.75 -21.98 11.53
N GLN A 317 -4.97 -23.01 11.86
CA GLN A 317 -4.79 -24.18 11.01
C GLN A 317 -6.07 -25.01 10.82
N LYS A 318 -7.06 -24.86 11.71
CA LYS A 318 -8.35 -25.55 11.62
C LYS A 318 -9.16 -25.12 10.39
N GLU A 319 -8.92 -23.93 9.91
CA GLU A 319 -9.61 -23.34 8.74
C GLU A 319 -9.03 -23.83 7.40
N TRP A 320 -7.82 -24.40 7.42
CA TRP A 320 -7.05 -24.66 6.20
C TRP A 320 -7.68 -25.77 5.32
N GLU A 321 -8.24 -26.83 5.91
CA GLU A 321 -8.84 -27.90 5.11
C GLU A 321 -10.01 -27.40 4.26
N PHE A 322 -10.84 -26.51 4.81
CA PHE A 322 -11.90 -25.85 4.04
C PHE A 322 -11.34 -24.89 3.00
N ALA A 323 -10.30 -24.14 3.36
CA ALA A 323 -9.69 -23.14 2.49
C ALA A 323 -8.99 -23.75 1.26
N TYR A 324 -8.45 -24.94 1.35
CA TYR A 324 -7.80 -25.59 0.20
C TYR A 324 -8.75 -25.82 -0.98
N ASP A 325 -10.01 -26.07 -0.73
CA ASP A 325 -11.04 -26.35 -1.75
C ASP A 325 -12.14 -25.27 -1.75
N TYR A 326 -11.85 -24.07 -1.22
CA TYR A 326 -12.81 -22.98 -1.11
C TYR A 326 -13.41 -22.63 -2.48
N PRO A 327 -14.74 -22.66 -2.63
CA PRO A 327 -15.43 -22.40 -3.89
C PRO A 327 -15.51 -20.88 -4.14
N PHE A 328 -14.48 -20.28 -4.70
CA PHE A 328 -14.51 -18.85 -5.02
C PHE A 328 -15.64 -18.54 -6.01
N ASN A 329 -16.53 -17.66 -5.60
CA ASN A 329 -17.55 -17.10 -6.44
C ASN A 329 -17.34 -15.59 -6.57
N PHE A 330 -17.00 -15.13 -7.77
CA PHE A 330 -16.70 -13.73 -8.08
C PHE A 330 -17.88 -13.00 -8.75
N SER A 331 -19.08 -13.55 -8.72
CA SER A 331 -20.26 -12.95 -9.37
C SER A 331 -20.67 -11.56 -8.82
N TYR A 332 -20.06 -11.13 -7.73
CA TYR A 332 -20.33 -9.86 -7.06
C TYR A 332 -19.48 -8.68 -7.56
N ILE A 333 -18.55 -8.92 -8.50
CA ILE A 333 -17.54 -7.94 -8.92
C ILE A 333 -17.86 -7.37 -10.31
N ASN A 334 -18.89 -7.87 -10.96
CA ASN A 334 -19.38 -7.40 -12.28
C ASN A 334 -20.45 -6.33 -12.15
#